data_e7f37da8ac243a714ae3c56e6575112f
#
_entry.id   e7f37da8ac243a714ae3c56e6575112f
#
_cell.length_a   1.000
_cell.length_b   1.000
_cell.length_c   1.000
_cell.angle_alpha   90.00
_cell.angle_beta   90.00
_cell.angle_gamma   90.00
#
_symmetry.space_group_name_H-M   'P 1'
#
loop_
_entity.id
_entity.type
_entity.pdbx_description
1 polymer ?
#
loop_
_entity_poly.entity_id
_entity_poly.type
_entity_poly.pdbx_seq_one_letter_code
_entity_poly.pdbx_strand_id
1 'polypeptide(L)'
;MRLFAALNFEGEFLEAILTRQAELRRLTRQKTPESGGGGRRINWSREENLHLTLAFIGERESPADAIRALGEIRVPPVDLSLGKPFLLGTVLCLGLESEGGLKPLAAAVRDALGKAGVPFDPKPFRPHITLAREFRRPLPALPPEFGGPVSARIGEFALMLSDRGGENGRLRYTPLAVFPLTGPSYKN
;
A
#
# COMPACT_ATOMS: atom_id res chain seq x y z
N MET A 1 -6.62 1.58 -18.95
CA MET A 1 -5.60 2.01 -17.93
C MET A 1 -6.07 1.54 -16.57
N ARG A 2 -5.28 0.76 -15.86
CA ARG A 2 -5.67 0.27 -14.52
C ARG A 2 -5.20 1.25 -13.44
N LEU A 3 -6.14 1.88 -12.73
CA LEU A 3 -5.88 3.00 -11.84
C LEU A 3 -6.17 2.66 -10.37
N PHE A 4 -5.46 3.32 -9.45
CA PHE A 4 -5.70 3.27 -8.01
C PHE A 4 -5.14 4.53 -7.33
N ALA A 5 -5.76 4.97 -6.23
CA ALA A 5 -5.23 6.02 -5.39
C ALA A 5 -4.41 5.42 -4.26
N ALA A 6 -3.23 5.99 -3.96
CA ALA A 6 -2.30 5.42 -2.97
C ALA A 6 -1.45 6.46 -2.25
N LEU A 7 -0.95 6.07 -1.06
CA LEU A 7 0.21 6.68 -0.42
C LEU A 7 1.47 5.93 -0.86
N ASN A 8 2.47 6.68 -1.28
CA ASN A 8 3.82 6.19 -1.53
C ASN A 8 4.70 6.50 -0.32
N PHE A 9 5.81 5.79 -0.20
CA PHE A 9 6.74 5.92 0.92
C PHE A 9 8.14 6.19 0.41
N GLU A 10 8.90 6.98 1.16
CA GLU A 10 10.28 7.34 0.86
C GLU A 10 11.12 7.46 2.13
N GLY A 11 12.41 7.67 1.97
CA GLY A 11 13.34 7.88 3.08
C GLY A 11 13.33 6.76 4.11
N GLU A 12 13.55 7.13 5.37
CA GLU A 12 13.67 6.19 6.50
C GLU A 12 12.44 5.29 6.68
N PHE A 13 11.24 5.77 6.34
CA PHE A 13 10.02 4.95 6.45
C PHE A 13 10.01 3.82 5.42
N LEU A 14 10.39 4.09 4.17
CA LEU A 14 10.55 3.07 3.13
C LEU A 14 11.65 2.08 3.49
N GLU A 15 12.79 2.55 3.98
CA GLU A 15 13.90 1.70 4.44
C GLU A 15 13.45 0.76 5.58
N ALA A 16 12.64 1.25 6.51
CA ALA A 16 12.08 0.42 7.58
C ALA A 16 11.13 -0.65 7.04
N ILE A 17 10.31 -0.34 6.02
CA ILE A 17 9.44 -1.33 5.35
C ILE A 17 10.30 -2.41 4.67
N LEU A 18 11.34 -2.01 3.96
CA LEU A 18 12.27 -2.93 3.28
C LEU A 18 13.02 -3.83 4.26
N THR A 19 13.47 -3.27 5.38
CA THR A 19 14.13 -4.02 6.47
C THR A 19 13.19 -5.09 7.03
N ARG A 20 11.93 -4.76 7.31
CA ARG A 20 10.93 -5.72 7.79
C ARG A 20 10.61 -6.79 6.74
N GLN A 21 10.53 -6.39 5.46
CA GLN A 21 10.33 -7.33 4.37
C GLN A 21 11.51 -8.31 4.25
N ALA A 22 12.75 -7.81 4.32
CA ALA A 22 13.96 -8.63 4.26
C ALA A 22 14.02 -9.63 5.43
N GLU A 23 13.70 -9.19 6.64
CA GLU A 23 13.67 -10.04 7.82
C GLU A 23 12.59 -11.14 7.69
N LEU A 24 11.37 -10.81 7.28
CA LEU A 24 10.32 -11.79 7.02
C LEU A 24 10.76 -12.80 5.95
N ARG A 25 11.46 -12.33 4.91
CA ARG A 25 12.00 -13.21 3.87
C ARG A 25 13.07 -14.15 4.41
N ARG A 26 13.95 -13.69 5.29
CA ARG A 26 14.97 -14.49 5.98
C ARG A 26 14.31 -15.56 6.86
N LEU A 27 13.40 -15.16 7.74
CA LEU A 27 12.67 -16.07 8.65
C LEU A 27 11.85 -17.13 7.90
N THR A 28 11.29 -16.74 6.75
CA THR A 28 10.53 -17.64 5.89
C THR A 28 11.42 -18.72 5.25
N ARG A 29 12.66 -18.40 4.89
CA ARG A 29 13.62 -19.35 4.31
C ARG A 29 14.11 -20.38 5.31
N GLN A 30 14.35 -19.97 6.55
CA GLN A 30 14.87 -20.84 7.61
C GLN A 30 13.94 -21.99 8.00
N LYS A 31 12.62 -21.84 7.79
CA LYS A 31 11.62 -22.85 8.13
C LYS A 31 11.31 -23.85 7.01
N THR A 32 11.96 -23.75 5.87
CA THR A 32 11.75 -24.67 4.76
C THR A 32 13.05 -25.46 4.51
N PRO A 33 13.14 -26.74 4.93
CA PRO A 33 14.17 -27.62 4.38
C PRO A 33 13.98 -27.68 2.86
N GLU A 34 15.07 -27.74 2.11
CA GLU A 34 15.09 -27.93 0.65
C GLU A 34 14.60 -29.35 0.28
N SER A 35 13.41 -29.74 0.70
CA SER A 35 12.77 -30.97 0.26
C SER A 35 11.86 -30.67 -0.90
N GLY A 36 12.30 -31.11 -2.07
CA GLY A 36 11.69 -31.00 -3.39
C GLY A 36 10.16 -31.14 -3.41
N GLY A 37 9.50 -30.04 -3.63
CA GLY A 37 8.09 -29.98 -3.89
C GLY A 37 7.79 -28.69 -4.63
N GLY A 38 7.18 -28.77 -5.82
CA GLY A 38 6.85 -27.70 -6.74
C GLY A 38 5.93 -26.60 -6.22
N GLY A 39 6.22 -26.07 -5.04
CA GLY A 39 5.51 -24.93 -4.44
C GLY A 39 5.75 -23.66 -5.27
N ARG A 40 4.66 -22.99 -5.68
CA ARG A 40 4.73 -21.68 -6.34
C ARG A 40 5.64 -20.75 -5.54
N ARG A 41 6.60 -20.14 -6.25
CA ARG A 41 7.55 -19.18 -5.66
C ARG A 41 6.81 -17.98 -5.09
N ILE A 42 7.11 -17.62 -3.83
CA ILE A 42 6.60 -16.39 -3.21
C ILE A 42 7.00 -15.20 -4.09
N ASN A 43 6.01 -14.38 -4.45
CA ASN A 43 6.23 -13.18 -5.24
C ASN A 43 6.35 -11.97 -4.29
N TRP A 44 7.58 -11.60 -3.95
CA TRP A 44 7.89 -10.46 -3.11
C TRP A 44 7.69 -9.16 -3.88
N SER A 45 7.02 -8.19 -3.24
CA SER A 45 6.87 -6.84 -3.78
C SER A 45 8.25 -6.20 -3.92
N ARG A 46 8.43 -5.47 -5.00
CA ARG A 46 9.63 -4.66 -5.21
C ARG A 46 9.49 -3.35 -4.47
N GLU A 47 10.61 -2.71 -4.21
CA GLU A 47 10.69 -1.41 -3.56
C GLU A 47 9.76 -0.39 -4.23
N GLU A 48 9.89 -0.21 -5.53
CA GLU A 48 9.11 0.73 -6.34
C GLU A 48 7.61 0.47 -6.37
N ASN A 49 7.17 -0.70 -5.87
CA ASN A 49 5.77 -1.11 -5.81
C ASN A 49 5.21 -1.17 -4.38
N LEU A 50 5.99 -0.74 -3.38
CA LEU A 50 5.53 -0.67 -1.99
C LEU A 50 4.68 0.59 -1.80
N HIS A 51 3.40 0.41 -1.47
CA HIS A 51 2.44 1.50 -1.29
C HIS A 51 1.31 1.06 -0.38
N LEU A 52 0.51 2.03 0.09
CA LEU A 52 -0.79 1.77 0.70
C LEU A 52 -1.89 2.22 -0.28
N THR A 53 -2.76 1.31 -0.68
CA THR A 53 -3.92 1.63 -1.53
C THR A 53 -5.03 2.28 -0.72
N LEU A 54 -5.47 3.48 -1.11
CA LEU A 54 -6.63 4.19 -0.55
C LEU A 54 -7.94 3.79 -1.24
N ALA A 55 -7.91 3.69 -2.58
CA ALA A 55 -9.02 3.21 -3.39
C ALA A 55 -8.50 2.55 -4.66
N PHE A 56 -9.04 1.38 -5.00
CA PHE A 56 -8.77 0.69 -6.25
C PHE A 56 -9.86 1.05 -7.26
N ILE A 57 -9.50 1.77 -8.32
CA ILE A 57 -10.44 2.30 -9.33
C ILE A 57 -10.69 1.29 -10.44
N GLY A 58 -9.66 0.51 -10.80
CA GLY A 58 -9.77 -0.48 -11.87
C GLY A 58 -9.50 0.10 -13.27
N GLU A 59 -10.02 -0.58 -14.31
CA GLU A 59 -9.78 -0.18 -15.70
C GLU A 59 -10.57 1.07 -16.07
N ARG A 60 -9.87 2.03 -16.69
CA ARG A 60 -10.43 3.29 -17.20
C ARG A 60 -9.86 3.61 -18.58
N GLU A 61 -10.65 4.30 -19.41
CA GLU A 61 -10.18 4.84 -20.69
C GLU A 61 -9.31 6.08 -20.47
N SER A 62 -9.70 6.93 -19.51
CA SER A 62 -9.00 8.18 -19.17
C SER A 62 -8.86 8.34 -17.64
N PRO A 63 -7.78 8.95 -17.15
CA PRO A 63 -7.62 9.30 -15.74
C PRO A 63 -8.26 10.65 -15.37
N ALA A 64 -8.78 11.42 -16.35
CA ALA A 64 -9.14 12.83 -16.17
C ALA A 64 -10.17 13.08 -15.06
N ASP A 65 -11.23 12.27 -15.01
CA ASP A 65 -12.28 12.44 -13.99
C ASP A 65 -11.77 12.09 -12.58
N ALA A 66 -10.93 11.05 -12.47
CA ALA A 66 -10.29 10.71 -11.21
C ALA A 66 -9.32 11.82 -10.76
N ILE A 67 -8.51 12.37 -11.66
CA ILE A 67 -7.58 13.47 -11.35
C ILE A 67 -8.36 14.69 -10.84
N ARG A 68 -9.43 15.09 -11.54
CA ARG A 68 -10.27 16.21 -11.13
C ARG A 68 -10.89 15.99 -9.76
N ALA A 69 -11.52 14.83 -9.55
CA ALA A 69 -12.17 14.50 -8.27
C ALA A 69 -11.20 14.49 -7.10
N LEU A 70 -10.03 13.87 -7.28
CA LEU A 70 -9.01 13.76 -6.23
C LEU A 70 -8.33 15.11 -5.93
N GLY A 71 -8.24 16.01 -6.91
CA GLY A 71 -7.69 17.36 -6.74
C GLY A 71 -8.52 18.28 -5.85
N GLU A 72 -9.80 17.97 -5.64
CA GLU A 72 -10.71 18.73 -4.75
C GLU A 72 -10.60 18.34 -3.27
N ILE A 73 -9.85 17.29 -2.94
CA ILE A 73 -9.72 16.80 -1.56
C ILE A 73 -8.90 17.78 -0.72
N ARG A 74 -9.42 18.10 0.46
CA ARG A 74 -8.76 18.96 1.45
C ARG A 74 -8.78 18.24 2.81
N VAL A 75 -7.72 17.46 3.06
CA VAL A 75 -7.49 16.74 4.31
C VAL A 75 -6.09 17.05 4.82
N PRO A 76 -5.85 17.01 6.14
CA PRO A 76 -4.54 17.29 6.69
C PRO A 76 -3.55 16.14 6.36
N PRO A 77 -2.23 16.41 6.47
CA PRO A 77 -1.22 15.36 6.49
C PRO A 77 -1.53 14.29 7.52
N VAL A 78 -1.12 13.05 7.22
CA VAL A 78 -1.45 11.87 8.02
C VAL A 78 -0.20 11.34 8.70
N ASP A 79 -0.24 11.20 10.03
CA ASP A 79 0.80 10.52 10.79
C ASP A 79 0.53 9.01 10.78
N LEU A 80 1.52 8.24 10.35
CA LEU A 80 1.47 6.79 10.23
C LEU A 80 2.56 6.13 11.05
N SER A 81 2.27 4.95 11.56
CA SER A 81 3.28 4.04 12.12
C SER A 81 3.17 2.64 11.50
N LEU A 82 4.31 1.95 11.45
CA LEU A 82 4.36 0.57 10.97
C LEU A 82 3.82 -0.38 12.04
N GLY A 83 2.80 -1.14 11.69
CA GLY A 83 2.20 -2.18 12.52
C GLY A 83 2.83 -3.55 12.31
N LYS A 84 2.12 -4.60 12.74
CA LYS A 84 2.54 -5.99 12.63
C LYS A 84 2.25 -6.58 11.25
N PRO A 85 3.04 -7.58 10.79
CA PRO A 85 2.69 -8.33 9.60
C PRO A 85 1.48 -9.25 9.85
N PHE A 86 0.68 -9.44 8.81
CA PHE A 86 -0.48 -10.33 8.84
C PHE A 86 -0.79 -10.87 7.43
N LEU A 87 -1.71 -11.84 7.36
CA LEU A 87 -2.12 -12.43 6.09
C LEU A 87 -3.53 -11.98 5.68
N LEU A 88 -3.69 -11.62 4.41
CA LEU A 88 -4.96 -11.50 3.72
C LEU A 88 -5.05 -12.63 2.68
N GLY A 89 -5.62 -13.77 3.06
CA GLY A 89 -5.56 -14.97 2.23
C GLY A 89 -4.11 -15.40 1.97
N THR A 90 -3.67 -15.33 0.72
CA THR A 90 -2.29 -15.65 0.31
C THR A 90 -1.41 -14.40 0.11
N VAL A 91 -1.82 -13.26 0.65
CA VAL A 91 -1.06 -12.01 0.57
C VAL A 91 -0.45 -11.72 1.93
N LEU A 92 0.88 -11.61 1.99
CA LEU A 92 1.60 -11.15 3.16
C LEU A 92 1.57 -9.62 3.18
N CYS A 93 1.04 -9.06 4.25
CA CYS A 93 0.85 -7.64 4.44
C CYS A 93 1.64 -7.14 5.67
N LEU A 94 2.04 -5.88 5.64
CA LEU A 94 2.46 -5.12 6.82
C LEU A 94 1.33 -4.15 7.18
N GLY A 95 0.88 -4.19 8.44
CA GLY A 95 -0.13 -3.27 8.94
C GLY A 95 0.38 -1.83 9.01
N LEU A 96 -0.53 -0.89 8.91
CA LEU A 96 -0.29 0.53 9.15
C LEU A 96 -1.28 1.03 10.19
N GLU A 97 -0.80 1.78 11.14
CA GLU A 97 -1.56 2.39 12.20
C GLU A 97 -1.53 3.92 12.07
N SER A 98 -2.57 4.59 12.51
CA SER A 98 -2.68 6.06 12.49
C SER A 98 -3.63 6.52 13.57
N GLU A 99 -3.25 7.52 14.32
CA GLU A 99 -4.12 8.14 15.34
C GLU A 99 -5.19 9.05 14.71
N GLY A 100 -6.01 8.50 13.80
CA GLY A 100 -7.22 9.16 13.30
C GLY A 100 -7.18 9.68 11.85
N GLY A 101 -6.01 9.84 11.21
CA GLY A 101 -5.93 10.50 9.89
C GLY A 101 -6.19 9.59 8.69
N LEU A 102 -5.80 8.33 8.76
CA LEU A 102 -5.76 7.44 7.58
C LEU A 102 -7.16 6.99 7.10
N LYS A 103 -8.06 6.64 8.02
CA LYS A 103 -9.44 6.28 7.66
C LYS A 103 -10.22 7.45 7.07
N PRO A 104 -10.17 8.67 7.65
CA PRO A 104 -10.75 9.87 7.04
C PRO A 104 -10.20 10.17 5.64
N LEU A 105 -8.89 10.06 5.42
CA LEU A 105 -8.30 10.23 4.09
C LEU A 105 -8.87 9.22 3.08
N ALA A 106 -8.89 7.94 3.42
CA ALA A 106 -9.45 6.92 2.55
C ALA A 106 -10.95 7.13 2.27
N ALA A 107 -11.71 7.59 3.28
CA ALA A 107 -13.11 7.96 3.11
C ALA A 107 -13.27 9.16 2.17
N ALA A 108 -12.49 10.22 2.34
CA ALA A 108 -12.51 11.41 1.48
C ALA A 108 -12.17 11.06 0.01
N VAL A 109 -11.16 10.21 -0.21
CA VAL A 109 -10.80 9.73 -1.55
C VAL A 109 -11.97 8.98 -2.20
N ARG A 110 -12.59 8.05 -1.48
CA ARG A 110 -13.72 7.25 -1.99
C ARG A 110 -14.97 8.09 -2.24
N ASP A 111 -15.23 9.04 -1.34
CA ASP A 111 -16.36 9.95 -1.45
C ASP A 111 -16.22 10.88 -2.67
N ALA A 112 -15.04 11.44 -2.89
CA ALA A 112 -14.74 12.28 -4.05
C ALA A 112 -14.91 11.50 -5.37
N LEU A 113 -14.38 10.26 -5.44
CA LEU A 113 -14.56 9.40 -6.60
C LEU A 113 -16.04 9.07 -6.83
N GLY A 114 -16.78 8.72 -5.77
CA GLY A 114 -18.21 8.41 -5.86
C GLY A 114 -19.04 9.58 -6.34
N LYS A 115 -18.82 10.79 -5.82
CA LYS A 115 -19.48 12.04 -6.26
C LYS A 115 -19.20 12.37 -7.73
N ALA A 116 -18.02 12.03 -8.21
CA ALA A 116 -17.65 12.22 -9.62
C ALA A 116 -18.12 11.08 -10.54
N GLY A 117 -18.86 10.09 -10.04
CA GLY A 117 -19.29 8.93 -10.81
C GLY A 117 -18.14 7.99 -11.22
N VAL A 118 -16.98 8.09 -10.56
CA VAL A 118 -15.82 7.21 -10.81
C VAL A 118 -15.96 5.97 -9.93
N PRO A 119 -16.28 4.79 -10.49
CA PRO A 119 -16.42 3.57 -9.71
C PRO A 119 -15.08 3.12 -9.11
N PHE A 120 -15.16 2.48 -7.94
CA PHE A 120 -14.02 1.88 -7.24
C PHE A 120 -14.43 0.60 -6.52
N ASP A 121 -13.48 -0.22 -6.08
CA ASP A 121 -13.75 -1.44 -5.30
C ASP A 121 -14.38 -1.06 -3.94
N PRO A 122 -15.63 -1.49 -3.66
CA PRO A 122 -16.37 -1.09 -2.45
C PRO A 122 -15.89 -1.81 -1.18
N LYS A 123 -14.95 -2.74 -1.26
CA LYS A 123 -14.47 -3.48 -0.09
C LYS A 123 -14.04 -2.58 1.04
N PRO A 124 -14.26 -2.99 2.31
CA PRO A 124 -13.82 -2.23 3.47
C PRO A 124 -12.34 -1.88 3.39
N PHE A 125 -12.00 -0.63 3.73
CA PHE A 125 -10.63 -0.17 3.80
C PHE A 125 -9.89 -0.85 4.94
N ARG A 126 -8.79 -1.53 4.60
CA ARG A 126 -7.86 -2.14 5.56
C ARG A 126 -6.47 -1.60 5.30
N PRO A 127 -5.93 -0.75 6.19
CA PRO A 127 -4.61 -0.15 5.99
C PRO A 127 -3.52 -1.22 5.97
N HIS A 128 -2.85 -1.37 4.84
CA HIS A 128 -1.74 -2.32 4.70
C HIS A 128 -0.83 -2.01 3.52
N ILE A 129 0.40 -2.46 3.64
CA ILE A 129 1.37 -2.54 2.54
C ILE A 129 1.49 -4.01 2.13
N THR A 130 1.36 -4.32 0.85
CA THR A 130 1.57 -5.67 0.33
C THR A 130 3.07 -5.96 0.25
N LEU A 131 3.58 -6.85 1.10
CA LEU A 131 4.97 -7.28 1.09
C LEU A 131 5.24 -8.44 0.13
N ALA A 132 4.30 -9.39 0.01
CA ALA A 132 4.41 -10.52 -0.92
C ALA A 132 3.04 -11.08 -1.29
N ARG A 133 2.98 -11.72 -2.47
CA ARG A 133 1.84 -12.51 -2.96
C ARG A 133 2.23 -13.98 -3.08
N GLU A 134 1.25 -14.86 -3.21
CA GLU A 134 1.44 -16.33 -3.24
C GLU A 134 2.15 -16.84 -1.97
N PHE A 135 1.91 -16.19 -0.85
CA PHE A 135 2.44 -16.57 0.45
C PHE A 135 1.53 -17.64 1.09
N ARG A 136 1.75 -18.90 0.70
CA ARG A 136 0.91 -20.06 1.06
C ARG A 136 1.48 -20.82 2.27
N ARG A 137 1.85 -20.12 3.31
CA ARG A 137 2.41 -20.71 4.53
C ARG A 137 2.05 -19.84 5.74
N PRO A 138 2.11 -20.39 6.97
CA PRO A 138 1.90 -19.59 8.17
C PRO A 138 2.97 -18.51 8.30
N LEU A 139 2.63 -17.43 9.00
CA LEU A 139 3.61 -16.42 9.38
C LEU A 139 4.74 -17.07 10.21
N PRO A 140 5.99 -16.67 10.00
CA PRO A 140 7.07 -17.09 10.88
C PRO A 140 6.86 -16.50 12.28
N ALA A 141 7.41 -17.16 13.31
CA ALA A 141 7.51 -16.53 14.61
C ALA A 141 8.41 -15.30 14.49
N LEU A 142 7.95 -14.19 15.01
CA LEU A 142 8.69 -12.93 14.98
C LEU A 142 9.54 -12.82 16.23
N PRO A 143 10.80 -12.35 16.11
CA PRO A 143 11.60 -12.07 17.29
C PRO A 143 11.03 -10.86 18.05
N PRO A 144 11.28 -10.73 19.37
CA PRO A 144 10.75 -9.62 20.19
C PRO A 144 11.11 -8.23 19.64
N GLU A 145 12.30 -8.10 19.05
CA GLU A 145 12.82 -6.88 18.45
C GLU A 145 12.25 -6.58 17.05
N PHE A 146 11.43 -7.49 16.50
CA PHE A 146 10.85 -7.27 15.17
C PHE A 146 10.00 -6.01 15.14
N GLY A 147 10.47 -5.04 14.42
CA GLY A 147 9.66 -3.86 14.10
C GLY A 147 9.53 -2.86 15.24
N GLY A 148 10.63 -2.38 15.77
CA GLY A 148 10.63 -1.19 16.63
C GLY A 148 9.78 -0.06 16.04
N PRO A 149 9.32 0.91 16.85
CA PRO A 149 8.43 1.96 16.42
C PRO A 149 9.07 2.80 15.29
N VAL A 150 8.41 2.86 14.16
CA VAL A 150 8.79 3.72 13.02
C VAL A 150 7.55 4.44 12.56
N SER A 151 7.63 5.77 12.53
CA SER A 151 6.54 6.63 12.14
C SER A 151 6.97 7.61 11.04
N ALA A 152 6.01 8.05 10.24
CA ALA A 152 6.20 9.10 9.24
C ALA A 152 4.97 9.98 9.14
N ARG A 153 5.19 11.24 8.79
CA ARG A 153 4.14 12.17 8.41
C ARG A 153 4.05 12.23 6.90
N ILE A 154 2.91 11.81 6.36
CA ILE A 154 2.66 11.77 4.92
C ILE A 154 1.92 13.03 4.51
N GLY A 155 2.53 13.79 3.60
CA GLY A 155 2.03 15.09 3.13
C GLY A 155 1.29 15.04 1.79
N GLU A 156 1.23 13.87 1.13
CA GLU A 156 0.61 13.77 -0.19
C GLU A 156 0.12 12.35 -0.47
N PHE A 157 -0.75 12.22 -1.48
CA PHE A 157 -1.14 10.94 -2.06
C PHE A 157 -1.14 11.05 -3.59
N ALA A 158 -1.18 9.93 -4.30
CA ALA A 158 -1.10 9.92 -5.76
C ALA A 158 -2.21 9.08 -6.41
N LEU A 159 -2.59 9.47 -7.63
CA LEU A 159 -3.27 8.59 -8.58
C LEU A 159 -2.21 7.81 -9.34
N MET A 160 -2.26 6.50 -9.25
CA MET A 160 -1.27 5.59 -9.80
C MET A 160 -1.83 4.83 -11.00
N LEU A 161 -0.99 4.66 -12.02
CA LEU A 161 -1.19 3.72 -13.11
C LEU A 161 -0.51 2.39 -12.77
N SER A 162 -1.26 1.30 -12.87
CA SER A 162 -0.72 -0.06 -12.81
C SER A 162 -0.53 -0.57 -14.24
N ASP A 163 0.70 -0.72 -14.67
CA ASP A 163 1.07 -1.16 -16.02
C ASP A 163 1.96 -2.41 -15.98
N ARG A 164 1.89 -3.20 -17.06
CA ARG A 164 2.78 -4.32 -17.35
C ARG A 164 3.64 -4.10 -18.60
N GLY A 165 3.74 -2.86 -19.06
CA GLY A 165 4.45 -2.47 -20.27
C GLY A 165 5.97 -2.32 -20.12
N GLY A 166 6.54 -2.54 -18.93
CA GLY A 166 7.97 -2.49 -18.73
C GLY A 166 8.72 -3.64 -19.43
N GLU A 167 10.03 -3.51 -19.61
CA GLU A 167 10.88 -4.59 -20.11
C GLU A 167 10.57 -5.91 -19.37
N ASN A 168 10.25 -6.96 -20.12
CA ASN A 168 9.84 -8.28 -19.62
C ASN A 168 8.42 -8.37 -19.00
N GLY A 169 7.47 -7.51 -19.31
CA GLY A 169 6.06 -7.60 -18.85
C GLY A 169 5.89 -7.49 -17.33
N ARG A 170 6.82 -6.84 -16.65
CA ARG A 170 6.82 -6.68 -15.19
C ARG A 170 5.81 -5.62 -14.76
N LEU A 171 5.14 -5.88 -13.64
CA LEU A 171 4.23 -4.94 -13.02
C LEU A 171 5.01 -3.70 -12.53
N ARG A 172 4.58 -2.55 -12.96
CA ARG A 172 5.09 -1.23 -12.56
C ARG A 172 3.95 -0.31 -12.15
N TYR A 173 4.18 0.49 -11.14
CA TYR A 173 3.27 1.55 -10.70
C TYR A 173 3.90 2.91 -11.00
N THR A 174 3.16 3.75 -11.72
CA THR A 174 3.63 5.08 -12.15
C THR A 174 2.64 6.13 -11.66
N PRO A 175 3.08 7.16 -10.93
CA PRO A 175 2.19 8.26 -10.54
C PRO A 175 1.78 9.05 -11.80
N LEU A 176 0.47 9.26 -11.97
CA LEU A 176 -0.10 10.12 -13.00
C LEU A 176 -0.37 11.53 -12.49
N ALA A 177 -0.71 11.66 -11.22
CA ALA A 177 -0.91 12.93 -10.53
C ALA A 177 -0.63 12.75 -9.04
N VAL A 178 -0.12 13.80 -8.41
CA VAL A 178 0.17 13.87 -6.97
C VAL A 178 -0.67 14.98 -6.36
N PHE A 179 -1.23 14.74 -5.19
CA PHE A 179 -2.16 15.63 -4.51
C PHE A 179 -1.66 15.92 -3.09
N PRO A 180 -1.36 17.19 -2.76
CA PRO A 180 -0.91 17.55 -1.42
C PRO A 180 -2.04 17.46 -0.40
N LEU A 181 -1.70 17.04 0.81
CA LEU A 181 -2.59 17.03 1.97
C LEU A 181 -2.47 18.39 2.70
N THR A 182 -3.43 19.27 2.48
CA THR A 182 -3.37 20.70 2.91
C THR A 182 -4.53 21.13 3.80
N GLY A 183 -5.39 20.18 4.21
CA GLY A 183 -6.54 20.46 5.06
C GLY A 183 -6.13 20.87 6.48
N PRO A 184 -7.05 21.50 7.25
CA PRO A 184 -6.83 21.78 8.67
C PRO A 184 -6.70 20.47 9.46
N SER A 185 -5.83 20.49 10.47
CA SER A 185 -5.68 19.33 11.38
C SER A 185 -7.01 18.95 12.01
N TYR A 186 -7.26 17.65 12.14
CA TYR A 186 -8.40 17.20 12.93
C TYR A 186 -8.20 17.70 14.37
N LYS A 187 -9.11 18.56 14.84
CA LYS A 187 -9.12 18.95 16.25
C LYS A 187 -9.54 17.71 17.05
N ASN A 188 -8.68 17.29 17.97
CA ASN A 188 -9.02 16.31 19.00
C ASN A 188 -10.10 16.87 19.91
#